data_91cb05e042b0a747121448c1356903e5
#
_entry.id   91cb05e042b0a747121448c1356903e5
#
_cell.length_a   1.000
_cell.length_b   1.000
_cell.length_c   1.000
_cell.angle_alpha   90.00
_cell.angle_beta   90.00
_cell.angle_gamma   90.00
#
_symmetry.space_group_name_H-M   'P 1'
#
loop_
_entity.id
_entity.type
_entity.pdbx_description
1 polymer ?
#
loop_
_entity_poly.entity_id
_entity_poly.type
_entity_poly.pdbx_seq_one_letter_code
_entity_poly.pdbx_strand_id
1 'polypeptide(L)'
;MILSIDVGTKNLALCLLDDKAGNLVREWDVDGIPPQHADGVYVSLRNHLDERPWVLTADTILIEKQPERNKKMVSVMHFLHAYFIIRCPEAETILYDARHKIPDVAGPGKAQYNKRKKVAIQRCEEFIRSGSTNAHWLDNFLKSKKKDDLADTVMQALSFVNRVEVLPASKKKKSTKLVARKPNENQKMTKYSKSNLAWIYLNKVECEVLENNKRFMKDLKRYYRDLSEFVKELK
;
A
#
# COMPACT_ATOMS: atom_id res chain seq x y z
N MET A 1 15.52 -4.76 -2.49
CA MET A 1 15.35 -4.45 -1.04
C MET A 1 14.00 -3.81 -0.79
N ILE A 2 13.38 -4.11 0.34
CA ILE A 2 12.04 -3.65 0.72
C ILE A 2 12.14 -2.81 1.98
N LEU A 3 11.73 -1.54 1.91
CA LEU A 3 11.52 -0.69 3.08
C LEU A 3 10.08 -0.85 3.56
N SER A 4 9.90 -1.29 4.78
CA SER A 4 8.59 -1.44 5.43
C SER A 4 8.41 -0.42 6.55
N ILE A 5 7.30 0.32 6.52
CA ILE A 5 7.03 1.46 7.40
C ILE A 5 5.72 1.23 8.14
N ASP A 6 5.78 1.20 9.48
CA ASP A 6 4.62 1.32 10.36
C ASP A 6 4.45 2.79 10.78
N VAL A 7 3.28 3.37 10.46
CA VAL A 7 3.08 4.82 10.49
C VAL A 7 2.71 5.29 11.90
N GLY A 8 3.59 6.06 12.50
CA GLY A 8 3.36 6.69 13.81
C GLY A 8 4.15 7.99 13.97
N THR A 9 3.67 8.91 14.82
CA THR A 9 4.43 10.12 15.18
C THR A 9 5.21 9.95 16.48
N LYS A 10 4.75 9.07 17.36
CA LYS A 10 5.46 8.73 18.61
C LYS A 10 6.37 7.54 18.44
N ASN A 11 6.01 6.65 17.54
CA ASN A 11 6.75 5.43 17.21
C ASN A 11 6.60 5.25 15.70
N LEU A 12 7.52 5.81 14.95
CA LEU A 12 7.70 5.50 13.54
C LEU A 12 8.62 4.29 13.50
N ALA A 13 8.15 3.17 13.00
CA ALA A 13 9.00 1.98 12.88
C ALA A 13 9.36 1.74 11.41
N LEU A 14 10.61 1.42 11.18
CA LEU A 14 11.22 1.25 9.87
C LEU A 14 11.99 -0.06 9.83
N CYS A 15 11.82 -0.85 8.77
CA CYS A 15 12.58 -2.06 8.52
C CYS A 15 13.03 -2.11 7.06
N LEU A 16 14.34 -2.21 6.82
CA LEU A 16 14.90 -2.49 5.50
C LEU A 16 15.22 -3.97 5.41
N LEU A 17 14.47 -4.70 4.57
CA LEU A 17 14.61 -6.13 4.34
C LEU A 17 15.23 -6.39 2.97
N ASP A 18 16.26 -7.23 2.93
CA ASP A 18 16.83 -7.74 1.69
C ASP A 18 16.20 -9.11 1.37
N ASP A 19 15.17 -9.06 0.54
CA ASP A 19 14.41 -10.23 0.09
C ASP A 19 15.25 -11.20 -0.76
N LYS A 20 16.23 -10.67 -1.50
CA LYS A 20 17.15 -11.45 -2.34
C LYS A 20 18.24 -12.15 -1.54
N ALA A 21 18.52 -11.69 -0.33
CA ALA A 21 19.50 -12.29 0.59
C ALA A 21 18.84 -13.19 1.66
N GLY A 22 17.76 -13.89 1.32
CA GLY A 22 17.06 -14.79 2.24
C GLY A 22 16.30 -14.07 3.35
N ASN A 23 15.69 -12.94 3.03
CA ASN A 23 14.97 -12.08 3.98
C ASN A 23 15.87 -11.54 5.11
N LEU A 24 17.06 -11.06 4.77
CA LEU A 24 17.96 -10.45 5.72
C LEU A 24 17.48 -9.05 6.11
N VAL A 25 17.29 -8.80 7.40
CA VAL A 25 17.02 -7.47 7.95
C VAL A 25 18.34 -6.69 7.99
N ARG A 26 18.46 -5.67 7.15
CA ARG A 26 19.63 -4.80 7.04
C ARG A 26 19.62 -3.69 8.08
N GLU A 27 18.48 -3.02 8.20
CA GLU A 27 18.27 -1.93 9.14
C GLU A 27 16.90 -2.07 9.79
N TRP A 28 16.81 -1.77 11.07
CA TRP A 28 15.58 -1.93 11.83
C TRP A 28 15.53 -0.96 13.00
N ASP A 29 14.58 -0.04 12.96
CA ASP A 29 14.51 1.06 13.90
C ASP A 29 13.06 1.37 14.30
N VAL A 30 12.87 1.84 15.53
CA VAL A 30 11.62 2.43 16.01
C VAL A 30 11.92 3.62 16.88
N ASP A 31 11.50 4.79 16.44
CA ASP A 31 11.77 6.04 17.12
C ASP A 31 10.59 7.02 17.02
N GLY A 32 10.56 7.98 17.93
CA GLY A 32 9.62 9.09 17.89
C GLY A 32 10.11 10.19 16.97
N ILE A 33 9.21 10.70 16.14
CA ILE A 33 9.50 11.92 15.39
C ILE A 33 9.69 13.06 16.40
N PRO A 34 10.78 13.80 16.38
CA PRO A 34 11.00 14.93 17.27
C PRO A 34 9.80 15.89 17.25
N PRO A 35 9.16 16.20 18.39
CA PRO A 35 7.83 16.78 18.40
C PRO A 35 7.75 18.23 17.96
N GLN A 36 8.88 18.93 17.83
CA GLN A 36 8.86 20.39 17.70
C GLN A 36 9.94 20.93 16.77
N HIS A 37 9.72 20.79 15.46
CA HIS A 37 10.27 21.78 14.56
C HIS A 37 9.33 23.00 14.53
N ALA A 38 9.86 24.22 14.51
CA ALA A 38 9.05 25.46 14.41
C ALA A 38 8.09 25.41 13.20
N ASP A 39 8.52 24.76 12.11
CA ASP A 39 7.76 24.62 10.86
C ASP A 39 6.84 23.36 10.84
N GLY A 40 6.69 22.67 11.96
CA GLY A 40 5.71 21.62 12.15
C GLY A 40 6.20 20.17 11.90
N VAL A 41 5.30 19.22 12.12
CA VAL A 41 5.56 17.78 12.13
C VAL A 41 6.14 17.24 10.82
N TYR A 42 5.79 17.82 9.68
CA TYR A 42 6.27 17.33 8.38
C TYR A 42 7.72 17.67 8.12
N VAL A 43 8.19 18.82 8.61
CA VAL A 43 9.61 19.20 8.56
C VAL A 43 10.41 18.29 9.49
N SER A 44 9.92 18.04 10.71
CA SER A 44 10.52 17.08 11.63
C SER A 44 10.62 15.69 11.01
N LEU A 45 9.53 15.22 10.36
CA LEU A 45 9.48 13.90 9.71
C LEU A 45 10.47 13.80 8.55
N ARG A 46 10.55 14.85 7.70
CA ARG A 46 11.53 14.92 6.61
C ARG A 46 12.94 14.81 7.16
N ASN A 47 13.29 15.64 8.15
CA ASN A 47 14.63 15.65 8.74
C ASN A 47 14.98 14.28 9.34
N HIS A 48 14.01 13.67 10.06
CA HIS A 48 14.17 12.35 10.65
C HIS A 48 14.45 11.25 9.60
N LEU A 49 13.82 11.33 8.42
CA LEU A 49 14.11 10.42 7.31
C LEU A 49 15.43 10.75 6.61
N ASP A 50 15.75 12.04 6.43
CA ASP A 50 17.00 12.49 5.79
C ASP A 50 18.24 12.11 6.62
N GLU A 51 18.12 11.99 7.96
CA GLU A 51 19.14 11.46 8.86
C GLU A 51 19.40 9.96 8.69
N ARG A 52 18.54 9.25 7.95
CA ARG A 52 18.60 7.79 7.69
C ARG A 52 18.74 7.50 6.19
N PRO A 53 19.91 7.77 5.58
CA PRO A 53 20.07 7.62 4.13
C PRO A 53 19.74 6.23 3.60
N TRP A 54 19.80 5.21 4.45
CA TRP A 54 19.44 3.84 4.10
C TRP A 54 17.96 3.68 3.70
N VAL A 55 17.04 4.54 4.15
CA VAL A 55 15.62 4.49 3.74
C VAL A 55 15.43 4.75 2.25
N LEU A 56 16.40 5.39 1.59
CA LEU A 56 16.36 5.72 0.17
C LEU A 56 16.96 4.62 -0.74
N THR A 57 17.41 3.51 -0.16
CA THR A 57 18.10 2.43 -0.91
C THR A 57 17.15 1.29 -1.34
N ALA A 58 15.88 1.39 -0.97
CA ALA A 58 14.89 0.36 -1.27
C ALA A 58 14.37 0.46 -2.71
N ASP A 59 14.13 -0.72 -3.34
CA ASP A 59 13.45 -0.84 -4.64
C ASP A 59 11.92 -0.83 -4.48
N THR A 60 11.43 -1.23 -3.31
CA THR A 60 10.01 -1.26 -2.95
C THR A 60 9.81 -0.65 -1.56
N ILE A 61 8.83 0.23 -1.43
CA ILE A 61 8.53 0.94 -0.18
C ILE A 61 7.08 0.64 0.21
N LEU A 62 6.91 -0.02 1.35
CA LEU A 62 5.61 -0.39 1.89
C LEU A 62 5.25 0.54 3.05
N ILE A 63 4.23 1.35 2.88
CA ILE A 63 3.73 2.25 3.91
C ILE A 63 2.40 1.67 4.42
N GLU A 64 2.27 1.41 5.72
CA GLU A 64 1.03 0.90 6.27
C GLU A 64 -0.13 1.85 5.99
N LYS A 65 -1.18 1.32 5.35
CA LYS A 65 -2.40 2.08 5.06
C LYS A 65 -3.16 2.39 6.35
N GLN A 66 -3.33 3.67 6.62
CA GLN A 66 -4.02 4.14 7.83
C GLN A 66 -5.53 4.22 7.65
N PRO A 67 -6.33 3.89 8.69
CA PRO A 67 -7.78 3.98 8.63
C PRO A 67 -8.23 5.46 8.54
N GLU A 68 -9.20 5.74 7.68
CA GLU A 68 -9.70 7.10 7.38
C GLU A 68 -10.16 7.89 8.62
N ARG A 69 -10.63 7.19 9.66
CA ARG A 69 -11.02 7.82 10.94
C ARG A 69 -9.84 8.46 11.69
N ASN A 70 -8.60 8.01 11.43
CA ASN A 70 -7.40 8.56 12.03
C ASN A 70 -6.76 9.62 11.10
N LYS A 71 -7.43 10.75 10.93
CA LYS A 71 -7.04 11.82 10.00
C LYS A 71 -5.58 12.26 10.15
N LYS A 72 -5.07 12.33 11.39
CA LYS A 72 -3.68 12.72 11.65
C LYS A 72 -2.71 11.71 11.04
N MET A 73 -2.92 10.42 11.25
CA MET A 73 -2.03 9.39 10.69
C MET A 73 -2.21 9.22 9.19
N VAL A 74 -3.42 9.46 8.65
CA VAL A 74 -3.65 9.53 7.21
C VAL A 74 -2.82 10.66 6.58
N SER A 75 -2.75 11.83 7.21
CA SER A 75 -1.91 12.94 6.70
C SER A 75 -0.42 12.59 6.74
N VAL A 76 0.05 11.96 7.82
CA VAL A 76 1.45 11.48 7.93
C VAL A 76 1.74 10.41 6.86
N MET A 77 0.84 9.47 6.66
CA MET A 77 0.95 8.44 5.62
C MET A 77 1.08 9.06 4.22
N HIS A 78 0.25 10.06 3.89
CA HIS A 78 0.33 10.73 2.59
C HIS A 78 1.61 11.56 2.44
N PHE A 79 2.11 12.16 3.52
CA PHE A 79 3.40 12.84 3.49
C PHE A 79 4.53 11.85 3.21
N LEU A 80 4.57 10.71 3.89
CA LEU A 80 5.54 9.64 3.64
C LEU A 80 5.46 9.16 2.19
N HIS A 81 4.26 8.93 1.69
CA HIS A 81 4.03 8.50 0.31
C HIS A 81 4.59 9.53 -0.70
N ALA A 82 4.30 10.82 -0.50
CA ALA A 82 4.82 11.90 -1.36
C ALA A 82 6.35 12.04 -1.23
N TYR A 83 6.90 11.95 -0.01
CA TYR A 83 8.33 12.00 0.23
C TYR A 83 9.08 10.95 -0.61
N PHE A 84 8.64 9.70 -0.56
CA PHE A 84 9.32 8.62 -1.28
C PHE A 84 9.12 8.68 -2.79
N ILE A 85 7.96 9.09 -3.29
CA ILE A 85 7.74 9.32 -4.73
C ILE A 85 8.73 10.38 -5.27
N ILE A 86 9.01 11.41 -4.48
CA ILE A 86 9.93 12.49 -4.88
C ILE A 86 11.39 12.08 -4.72
N ARG A 87 11.75 11.41 -3.61
CA ARG A 87 13.14 11.09 -3.27
C ARG A 87 13.64 9.80 -3.91
N CYS A 88 12.74 8.87 -4.23
CA CYS A 88 13.01 7.56 -4.81
C CYS A 88 12.12 7.30 -6.03
N PRO A 89 12.24 8.07 -7.12
CA PRO A 89 11.32 7.99 -8.26
C PRO A 89 11.34 6.61 -8.95
N GLU A 90 12.43 5.86 -8.83
CA GLU A 90 12.56 4.52 -9.40
C GLU A 90 12.00 3.41 -8.50
N ALA A 91 11.72 3.72 -7.22
CA ALA A 91 11.18 2.75 -6.28
C ALA A 91 9.64 2.67 -6.38
N GLU A 92 9.11 1.44 -6.27
CA GLU A 92 7.66 1.26 -6.17
C GLU A 92 7.18 1.59 -4.75
N THR A 93 6.37 2.65 -4.60
CA THR A 93 5.81 3.05 -3.29
C THR A 93 4.35 2.58 -3.16
N ILE A 94 4.06 1.73 -2.18
CA ILE A 94 2.79 1.03 -2.01
C ILE A 94 2.15 1.36 -0.66
N LEU A 95 0.88 1.77 -0.65
CA LEU A 95 0.07 1.81 0.56
C LEU A 95 -0.44 0.40 0.88
N TYR A 96 0.20 -0.25 1.87
CA TYR A 96 -0.01 -1.66 2.19
C TYR A 96 -1.08 -1.86 3.26
N ASP A 97 -2.03 -2.78 3.02
CA ASP A 97 -3.12 -3.03 3.96
C ASP A 97 -2.66 -3.91 5.13
N ALA A 98 -2.82 -3.41 6.35
CA ALA A 98 -2.44 -4.10 7.59
C ALA A 98 -3.07 -5.50 7.76
N ARG A 99 -4.20 -5.79 7.09
CA ARG A 99 -4.85 -7.11 7.10
C ARG A 99 -3.97 -8.23 6.55
N HIS A 100 -2.98 -7.88 5.75
CA HIS A 100 -2.09 -8.85 5.14
C HIS A 100 -0.92 -9.25 6.03
N LYS A 101 -0.61 -8.49 7.09
CA LYS A 101 0.49 -8.79 8.02
C LYS A 101 0.29 -10.15 8.73
N ILE A 102 -0.93 -10.41 9.23
CA ILE A 102 -1.29 -11.64 9.95
C ILE A 102 -2.68 -12.12 9.44
N PRO A 103 -2.74 -12.74 8.26
CA PRO A 103 -4.01 -13.05 7.59
C PRO A 103 -4.86 -14.10 8.32
N ASP A 104 -4.24 -14.99 9.08
CA ASP A 104 -4.91 -16.06 9.83
C ASP A 104 -5.53 -15.60 11.17
N VAL A 105 -5.32 -14.35 11.58
CA VAL A 105 -5.98 -13.75 12.74
C VAL A 105 -6.96 -12.68 12.25
N ALA A 106 -8.06 -13.11 11.65
CA ALA A 106 -9.10 -12.24 11.13
C ALA A 106 -10.11 -11.80 12.23
N GLY A 107 -10.87 -10.78 11.92
CA GLY A 107 -12.00 -10.29 12.72
C GLY A 107 -11.80 -8.92 13.36
N PRO A 108 -12.91 -8.22 13.65
CA PRO A 108 -12.93 -6.91 14.29
C PRO A 108 -12.80 -7.01 15.80
N GLY A 109 -12.58 -5.86 16.45
CA GLY A 109 -12.61 -5.69 17.89
C GLY A 109 -11.26 -5.74 18.59
N LYS A 110 -11.24 -5.25 19.85
CA LYS A 110 -10.03 -5.07 20.67
C LYS A 110 -9.33 -6.41 20.99
N ALA A 111 -10.10 -7.47 21.21
CA ALA A 111 -9.54 -8.79 21.51
C ALA A 111 -8.74 -9.34 20.32
N GLN A 112 -9.29 -9.25 19.09
CA GLN A 112 -8.61 -9.70 17.88
C GLN A 112 -7.40 -8.80 17.54
N TYR A 113 -7.51 -7.51 17.78
CA TYR A 113 -6.38 -6.59 17.66
C TYR A 113 -5.22 -7.00 18.57
N ASN A 114 -5.50 -7.25 19.87
CA ASN A 114 -4.49 -7.68 20.83
C ASN A 114 -3.90 -9.05 20.46
N LYS A 115 -4.72 -9.98 19.93
CA LYS A 115 -4.26 -11.27 19.46
C LYS A 115 -3.30 -11.12 18.26
N ARG A 116 -3.63 -10.27 17.28
CA ARG A 116 -2.72 -9.98 16.15
C ARG A 116 -1.37 -9.46 16.62
N LYS A 117 -1.34 -8.51 17.56
CA LYS A 117 -0.09 -7.98 18.12
C LYS A 117 0.75 -9.07 18.78
N LYS A 118 0.14 -9.93 19.60
CA LYS A 118 0.86 -11.05 20.24
C LYS A 118 1.44 -12.01 19.21
N VAL A 119 0.64 -12.37 18.19
CA VAL A 119 1.07 -13.27 17.11
C VAL A 119 2.17 -12.63 16.27
N ALA A 120 2.08 -11.33 15.96
CA ALA A 120 3.13 -10.62 15.23
C ALA A 120 4.48 -10.65 15.99
N ILE A 121 4.47 -10.34 17.28
CA ILE A 121 5.67 -10.38 18.14
C ILE A 121 6.27 -11.80 18.16
N GLN A 122 5.43 -12.82 18.38
CA GLN A 122 5.89 -14.21 18.44
C GLN A 122 6.52 -14.65 17.11
N ARG A 123 5.85 -14.41 15.99
CA ARG A 123 6.37 -14.78 14.66
C ARG A 123 7.63 -14.03 14.28
N CYS A 124 7.70 -12.75 14.67
CA CYS A 124 8.90 -11.96 14.46
C CYS A 124 10.08 -12.53 15.26
N GLU A 125 9.87 -12.91 16.52
CA GLU A 125 10.90 -13.56 17.35
C GLU A 125 11.32 -14.92 16.76
N GLU A 126 10.37 -15.74 16.32
CA GLU A 126 10.63 -17.01 15.64
C GLU A 126 11.44 -16.79 14.36
N PHE A 127 11.09 -15.79 13.55
CA PHE A 127 11.83 -15.43 12.33
C PHE A 127 13.28 -15.04 12.64
N ILE A 128 13.51 -14.22 13.66
CA ILE A 128 14.87 -13.82 14.07
C ILE A 128 15.68 -15.03 14.57
N ARG A 129 15.06 -15.94 15.32
CA ARG A 129 15.71 -17.12 15.90
C ARG A 129 15.96 -18.23 14.88
N SER A 130 15.12 -18.36 13.86
CA SER A 130 15.20 -19.45 12.88
C SER A 130 16.35 -19.33 11.90
N GLY A 131 16.91 -18.13 11.73
CA GLY A 131 18.02 -17.86 10.80
C GLY A 131 19.23 -17.28 11.51
N SER A 132 20.42 -17.84 11.23
CA SER A 132 21.69 -17.29 11.74
C SER A 132 21.94 -15.85 11.27
N THR A 133 21.40 -15.48 10.10
CA THR A 133 21.58 -14.18 9.47
C THR A 133 20.94 -13.03 10.24
N ASN A 134 19.79 -13.25 10.89
CA ASN A 134 19.06 -12.22 11.64
C ASN A 134 19.27 -12.28 13.15
N ALA A 135 20.05 -13.26 13.65
CA ALA A 135 20.23 -13.50 15.09
C ALA A 135 20.80 -12.30 15.85
N HIS A 136 21.57 -11.43 15.20
CA HIS A 136 22.14 -10.21 15.80
C HIS A 136 21.07 -9.18 16.20
N TRP A 137 19.86 -9.25 15.62
CA TRP A 137 18.74 -8.38 15.99
C TRP A 137 18.00 -8.82 17.26
N LEU A 138 18.22 -10.07 17.73
CA LEU A 138 17.45 -10.64 18.83
C LEU A 138 17.51 -9.80 20.10
N ASP A 139 18.69 -9.40 20.48
CA ASP A 139 18.93 -8.61 21.70
C ASP A 139 18.24 -7.23 21.61
N ASN A 140 18.35 -6.56 20.46
CA ASN A 140 17.68 -5.30 20.21
C ASN A 140 16.15 -5.46 20.27
N PHE A 141 15.61 -6.48 19.63
CA PHE A 141 14.18 -6.78 19.66
C PHE A 141 13.69 -7.08 21.08
N LEU A 142 14.38 -7.95 21.83
CA LEU A 142 13.98 -8.32 23.18
C LEU A 142 14.04 -7.16 24.19
N LYS A 143 14.98 -6.24 24.04
CA LYS A 143 15.13 -5.05 24.87
C LYS A 143 14.18 -3.90 24.51
N SER A 144 13.65 -3.90 23.28
CA SER A 144 12.75 -2.83 22.81
C SER A 144 11.47 -2.79 23.65
N LYS A 145 11.08 -1.56 24.05
CA LYS A 145 9.76 -1.28 24.65
C LYS A 145 8.63 -1.31 23.60
N LYS A 146 8.98 -1.32 22.33
CA LYS A 146 8.07 -1.21 21.17
C LYS A 146 8.21 -2.41 20.23
N LYS A 147 8.24 -3.61 20.82
CA LYS A 147 8.33 -4.87 20.08
C LYS A 147 7.22 -5.06 19.06
N ASP A 148 6.03 -4.56 19.37
CA ASP A 148 4.86 -4.63 18.49
C ASP A 148 5.06 -3.81 17.22
N ASP A 149 5.53 -2.57 17.33
CA ASP A 149 5.75 -1.68 16.19
C ASP A 149 6.93 -2.21 15.33
N LEU A 150 8.00 -2.71 15.94
CA LEU A 150 9.09 -3.40 15.24
C LEU A 150 8.59 -4.66 14.52
N ALA A 151 7.86 -5.54 15.21
CA ALA A 151 7.34 -6.77 14.63
C ALA A 151 6.41 -6.49 13.45
N ASP A 152 5.60 -5.45 13.53
CA ASP A 152 4.67 -5.07 12.49
C ASP A 152 5.38 -4.72 11.17
N THR A 153 6.56 -4.09 11.22
CA THR A 153 7.34 -3.78 10.00
C THR A 153 7.92 -5.04 9.36
N VAL A 154 8.47 -5.98 10.14
CA VAL A 154 9.00 -7.25 9.61
C VAL A 154 7.86 -8.10 9.04
N MET A 155 6.76 -8.25 9.78
CA MET A 155 5.60 -9.04 9.30
C MET A 155 4.99 -8.44 8.02
N GLN A 156 4.98 -7.11 7.89
CA GLN A 156 4.55 -6.43 6.67
C GLN A 156 5.44 -6.77 5.48
N ALA A 157 6.76 -6.67 5.62
CA ALA A 157 7.72 -7.00 4.57
C ALA A 157 7.61 -8.47 4.17
N LEU A 158 7.65 -9.40 5.13
CA LEU A 158 7.54 -10.84 4.86
C LEU A 158 6.21 -11.21 4.21
N SER A 159 5.10 -10.62 4.64
CA SER A 159 3.81 -10.88 4.01
C SER A 159 3.73 -10.38 2.56
N PHE A 160 4.47 -9.32 2.22
CA PHE A 160 4.59 -8.85 0.85
C PHE A 160 5.41 -9.83 0.01
N VAL A 161 6.59 -10.24 0.47
CA VAL A 161 7.45 -11.24 -0.21
C VAL A 161 6.66 -12.52 -0.49
N ASN A 162 6.03 -13.11 0.52
CA ASN A 162 5.26 -14.34 0.38
C ASN A 162 4.09 -14.21 -0.61
N ARG A 163 3.47 -13.02 -0.73
CA ARG A 163 2.41 -12.78 -1.71
C ARG A 163 2.93 -12.65 -3.13
N VAL A 164 4.10 -12.07 -3.31
CA VAL A 164 4.76 -11.96 -4.63
C VAL A 164 5.24 -13.34 -5.08
N GLU A 165 5.79 -14.15 -4.19
CA GLU A 165 6.25 -15.52 -4.50
C GLU A 165 5.09 -16.47 -4.84
N VAL A 166 3.94 -16.35 -4.16
CA VAL A 166 2.74 -17.16 -4.41
C VAL A 166 2.00 -16.72 -5.68
N LEU A 167 2.22 -15.50 -6.15
CA LEU A 167 1.72 -15.06 -7.46
C LEU A 167 2.68 -15.61 -8.52
N PRO A 168 2.27 -16.59 -9.38
CA PRO A 168 3.14 -17.07 -10.42
C PRO A 168 3.64 -15.89 -11.26
N ALA A 169 4.94 -15.87 -11.51
CA ALA A 169 5.58 -14.90 -12.39
C ALA A 169 4.78 -14.86 -13.71
N SER A 170 4.18 -13.71 -14.00
CA SER A 170 3.18 -13.46 -15.05
C SER A 170 1.72 -13.72 -14.67
N LYS A 171 1.18 -12.99 -13.70
CA LYS A 171 -0.07 -12.32 -14.01
C LYS A 171 0.31 -10.94 -14.54
N LYS A 172 0.70 -10.85 -15.85
CA LYS A 172 0.31 -9.69 -16.66
C LYS A 172 -1.05 -9.26 -16.09
N LYS A 173 -1.18 -7.98 -15.68
CA LYS A 173 -2.49 -7.41 -15.33
C LYS A 173 -3.44 -8.05 -16.34
N LYS A 174 -4.27 -9.00 -15.92
CA LYS A 174 -5.39 -9.41 -16.73
C LYS A 174 -6.07 -8.09 -16.96
N SER A 175 -5.99 -7.60 -18.19
CA SER A 175 -6.90 -6.57 -18.62
C SER A 175 -8.24 -7.19 -18.25
N THR A 176 -8.83 -6.73 -17.16
CA THR A 176 -10.16 -7.17 -16.78
C THR A 176 -10.97 -6.66 -17.93
N LYS A 177 -11.29 -7.57 -18.88
CA LYS A 177 -12.12 -7.22 -20.05
C LYS A 177 -13.25 -6.43 -19.46
N LEU A 178 -13.45 -5.24 -19.96
CA LEU A 178 -14.44 -4.32 -19.44
C LEU A 178 -15.81 -5.02 -19.51
N VAL A 179 -16.32 -5.44 -18.35
CA VAL A 179 -17.61 -6.13 -18.29
C VAL A 179 -18.71 -5.11 -18.43
N ALA A 180 -19.39 -5.15 -19.57
CA ALA A 180 -20.53 -4.29 -19.84
C ALA A 180 -21.67 -4.55 -18.84
N ARG A 181 -22.16 -3.49 -18.16
CA ARG A 181 -23.27 -3.56 -17.21
C ARG A 181 -24.35 -2.55 -17.59
N LYS A 182 -25.60 -3.03 -17.72
CA LYS A 182 -26.74 -2.16 -17.96
C LYS A 182 -26.83 -1.07 -16.88
N PRO A 183 -27.03 0.21 -17.25
CA PRO A 183 -27.31 1.26 -16.28
C PRO A 183 -28.58 0.94 -15.48
N ASN A 184 -28.58 1.22 -14.19
CA ASN A 184 -29.75 1.01 -13.36
C ASN A 184 -30.83 2.07 -13.70
N GLU A 185 -31.92 1.63 -14.26
CA GLU A 185 -33.03 2.52 -14.73
C GLU A 185 -33.79 3.15 -13.56
N ASN A 186 -33.73 2.53 -12.37
CA ASN A 186 -34.45 3.02 -11.17
C ASN A 186 -33.67 4.04 -10.36
N GLN A 187 -32.42 4.33 -10.71
CA GLN A 187 -31.61 5.39 -10.07
C GLN A 187 -31.33 6.51 -11.05
N LYS A 188 -31.61 7.76 -10.65
CA LYS A 188 -31.11 8.95 -11.38
C LYS A 188 -29.57 8.96 -11.33
N MET A 189 -28.95 8.23 -12.25
CA MET A 189 -27.50 8.21 -12.36
C MET A 189 -27.01 9.56 -12.89
N THR A 190 -26.21 10.25 -12.11
CA THR A 190 -25.59 11.51 -12.51
C THR A 190 -24.45 11.32 -13.52
N LYS A 191 -23.84 10.12 -13.54
CA LYS A 191 -22.66 9.79 -14.37
C LYS A 191 -22.66 8.31 -14.75
N TYR A 192 -22.21 7.99 -15.96
CA TYR A 192 -21.96 6.61 -16.39
C TYR A 192 -20.58 6.13 -15.94
N SER A 193 -20.51 4.90 -15.42
CA SER A 193 -19.25 4.18 -15.17
C SER A 193 -18.68 3.63 -16.49
N LYS A 194 -17.40 3.21 -16.50
CA LYS A 194 -16.81 2.49 -17.64
C LYS A 194 -17.67 1.30 -18.11
N SER A 195 -18.18 0.48 -17.15
CA SER A 195 -19.03 -0.66 -17.45
C SER A 195 -20.39 -0.28 -18.05
N ASN A 196 -20.97 0.86 -17.66
CA ASN A 196 -22.19 1.37 -18.24
C ASN A 196 -21.96 1.92 -19.66
N LEU A 197 -20.84 2.61 -19.89
CA LEU A 197 -20.46 3.07 -21.22
C LEU A 197 -20.27 1.89 -22.19
N ALA A 198 -19.60 0.82 -21.72
CA ALA A 198 -19.43 -0.42 -22.47
C ALA A 198 -20.77 -1.05 -22.83
N TRP A 199 -21.72 -1.15 -21.88
CA TRP A 199 -23.03 -1.70 -22.13
C TRP A 199 -23.83 -0.87 -23.13
N ILE A 200 -23.83 0.48 -23.01
CA ILE A 200 -24.50 1.40 -23.91
C ILE A 200 -23.93 1.24 -25.34
N TYR A 201 -22.60 1.20 -25.48
CA TYR A 201 -21.95 1.00 -26.77
C TYR A 201 -22.33 -0.33 -27.42
N LEU A 202 -22.35 -1.42 -26.68
CA LEU A 202 -22.66 -2.77 -27.20
C LEU A 202 -24.15 -2.99 -27.50
N ASN A 203 -25.05 -2.26 -26.84
CA ASN A 203 -26.50 -2.53 -26.90
C ASN A 203 -27.34 -1.38 -27.51
N LYS A 204 -26.75 -0.22 -27.76
CA LYS A 204 -27.40 0.90 -28.43
C LYS A 204 -26.62 1.25 -29.69
N VAL A 205 -27.03 0.61 -30.75
CA VAL A 205 -27.00 0.95 -32.17
C VAL A 205 -26.17 2.17 -32.63
N GLU A 206 -25.40 1.96 -33.73
CA GLU A 206 -24.73 2.91 -34.61
C GLU A 206 -23.78 3.93 -33.93
N CYS A 207 -22.47 3.79 -34.20
CA CYS A 207 -21.41 4.66 -33.65
C CYS A 207 -21.71 6.15 -33.88
N GLU A 208 -22.30 6.54 -35.00
CA GLU A 208 -22.67 7.93 -35.31
C GLU A 208 -23.67 8.52 -34.30
N VAL A 209 -24.59 7.72 -33.78
CA VAL A 209 -25.60 8.17 -32.80
C VAL A 209 -24.93 8.39 -31.42
N LEU A 210 -23.90 7.61 -31.09
CA LEU A 210 -23.20 7.75 -29.81
C LEU A 210 -22.21 8.94 -29.82
N GLU A 211 -21.56 9.22 -30.94
CA GLU A 211 -20.69 10.38 -31.10
C GLU A 211 -21.47 11.70 -30.93
N ASN A 212 -22.72 11.73 -31.38
CA ASN A 212 -23.62 12.88 -31.22
C ASN A 212 -24.29 12.92 -29.82
N ASN A 213 -24.17 11.89 -29.01
CA ASN A 213 -24.72 11.86 -27.63
C ASN A 213 -23.84 12.65 -26.67
N LYS A 214 -24.20 13.90 -26.42
CA LYS A 214 -23.45 14.81 -25.51
C LYS A 214 -23.16 14.21 -24.13
N ARG A 215 -24.09 13.44 -23.56
CA ARG A 215 -23.93 12.84 -22.24
C ARG A 215 -22.94 11.68 -22.29
N PHE A 216 -23.10 10.78 -23.26
CA PHE A 216 -22.20 9.64 -23.46
C PHE A 216 -20.76 10.12 -23.68
N MET A 217 -20.56 11.06 -24.60
CA MET A 217 -19.24 11.63 -24.92
C MET A 217 -18.61 12.38 -23.73
N LYS A 218 -19.42 13.13 -22.95
CA LYS A 218 -18.94 13.79 -21.73
C LYS A 218 -18.43 12.80 -20.70
N ASP A 219 -19.14 11.69 -20.48
CA ASP A 219 -18.78 10.70 -19.49
C ASP A 219 -17.65 9.78 -20.00
N LEU A 220 -17.56 9.53 -21.32
CA LEU A 220 -16.47 8.81 -21.97
C LEU A 220 -15.14 9.54 -21.79
N LYS A 221 -15.09 10.86 -22.03
CA LYS A 221 -13.87 11.71 -21.89
C LYS A 221 -13.28 11.74 -20.46
N ARG A 222 -13.96 11.17 -19.47
CA ARG A 222 -13.41 10.99 -18.09
C ARG A 222 -12.46 9.83 -17.99
N TYR A 223 -12.57 8.87 -18.89
CA TYR A 223 -11.85 7.60 -18.82
C TYR A 223 -10.96 7.36 -20.03
N TYR A 224 -11.29 7.98 -21.17
CA TYR A 224 -10.65 7.77 -22.45
C TYR A 224 -10.47 9.11 -23.17
N ARG A 225 -9.43 9.22 -23.97
CA ARG A 225 -9.15 10.40 -24.77
C ARG A 225 -10.22 10.60 -25.86
N ASP A 226 -10.60 9.49 -26.51
CA ASP A 226 -11.58 9.47 -27.59
C ASP A 226 -12.31 8.11 -27.66
N LEU A 227 -13.27 8.00 -28.58
CA LEU A 227 -14.06 6.78 -28.77
C LEU A 227 -13.20 5.63 -29.29
N SER A 228 -12.17 5.88 -30.07
CA SER A 228 -11.31 4.86 -30.67
C SER A 228 -10.46 4.16 -29.60
N GLU A 229 -9.96 4.89 -28.61
CA GLU A 229 -9.27 4.33 -27.46
C GLU A 229 -10.20 3.44 -26.61
N PHE A 230 -11.42 3.88 -26.39
CA PHE A 230 -12.45 3.11 -25.69
C PHE A 230 -12.77 1.78 -26.40
N VAL A 231 -12.97 1.82 -27.73
CA VAL A 231 -13.28 0.62 -28.52
C VAL A 231 -12.13 -0.40 -28.51
N LYS A 232 -10.88 0.06 -28.43
CA LYS A 232 -9.72 -0.82 -28.28
C LYS A 232 -9.72 -1.60 -26.94
N GLU A 233 -10.22 -1.00 -25.86
CA GLU A 233 -10.33 -1.68 -24.56
C GLU A 233 -11.47 -2.72 -24.52
N LEU A 234 -12.46 -2.61 -25.42
CA LEU A 234 -13.58 -3.55 -25.52
C LEU A 234 -13.25 -4.84 -26.30
N LYS A 235 -12.23 -4.79 -27.16
CA LYS A 235 -11.73 -5.94 -27.94
C LYS A 235 -10.73 -6.75 -27.12
#